data_8a9ba40222b43710a36becbaddbb9b8d
#
_entry.id   8a9ba40222b43710a36becbaddbb9b8d
#
_cell.length_a   1.000
_cell.length_b   1.000
_cell.length_c   1.000
_cell.angle_alpha   90.00
_cell.angle_beta   90.00
_cell.angle_gamma   90.00
#
_symmetry.space_group_name_H-M   'P 1'
#
loop_
_entity.id
_entity.type
_entity.pdbx_description
1 polymer ?
#
loop_
_entity_poly.entity_id
_entity_poly.type
_entity_poly.pdbx_seq_one_letter_code
_entity_poly.pdbx_strand_id
1 'polypeptide(L)'
;MVALALTILLCALGLGVVGPTAQAGAEPKQHGLSTVCFVSRQHPDIENTIRVPRPWVEQLLRRTLSYKGECADYGASADLGDGKLTAYTQTTGERPTSIGVAFPASTLRGLPSDPPTGGLWCYDKDGDGTEDPMHECTGGYENALPLSQEFRRTVDTPFTYLLINWNPMGHMPPHVYDLPHFDIHFYLNDNAERLAIRPGPCPALVNCDDYRLGKDLPDAKYVPADYQDLDAVEPGMGNHLIDTTGPEFNGERFTHAYIYGSWDDEITFLEPMVTQEWFQGLVKGTRDDACFSGKQPSAWKESGWYPTRYCLRYRENRDELTASLEGFVSREEG
;
A
#
# COMPACT_ATOMS: atom_id res chain seq x y z
N MET A 1 7.19 -77.45 17.69
CA MET A 1 6.47 -77.69 18.92
C MET A 1 5.21 -76.86 18.89
N VAL A 2 4.23 -77.49 18.42
CA VAL A 2 2.88 -77.78 18.85
C VAL A 2 2.04 -76.52 19.20
N ALA A 3 1.17 -76.19 18.26
CA ALA A 3 0.01 -75.33 18.40
C ALA A 3 -1.06 -75.99 19.32
N LEU A 4 -1.80 -75.18 20.01
CA LEU A 4 -3.11 -75.61 20.46
C LEU A 4 -4.11 -74.46 20.31
N ALA A 5 -5.02 -74.64 19.35
CA ALA A 5 -6.21 -73.84 19.21
C ALA A 5 -7.26 -74.30 20.25
N LEU A 6 -7.96 -73.38 20.84
CA LEU A 6 -9.19 -73.70 21.62
C LEU A 6 -10.32 -72.79 21.14
N THR A 7 -11.24 -73.41 20.40
CA THR A 7 -12.51 -72.89 19.96
C THR A 7 -13.52 -73.06 21.08
N ILE A 8 -14.18 -72.00 21.53
CA ILE A 8 -15.37 -72.14 22.38
C ILE A 8 -16.54 -71.41 21.70
N LEU A 9 -17.51 -72.17 21.29
CA LEU A 9 -18.81 -71.85 20.79
C LEU A 9 -19.78 -71.63 22.00
N LEU A 10 -20.41 -70.46 22.11
CA LEU A 10 -21.54 -70.32 23.03
C LEU A 10 -22.66 -69.47 22.36
N CYS A 11 -23.84 -70.13 22.43
CA CYS A 11 -25.07 -69.74 21.83
C CYS A 11 -25.71 -68.48 22.41
N ALA A 12 -26.50 -67.89 21.54
CA ALA A 12 -27.37 -66.73 21.72
C ALA A 12 -28.44 -66.87 22.83
N LEU A 13 -28.72 -65.78 23.50
CA LEU A 13 -30.11 -65.45 23.97
C LEU A 13 -30.19 -63.89 23.89
N GLY A 14 -31.09 -63.43 23.07
CA GLY A 14 -31.41 -62.04 22.94
C GLY A 14 -32.18 -61.45 24.09
N LEU A 15 -31.75 -60.28 24.51
CA LEU A 15 -32.56 -59.32 25.24
C LEU A 15 -32.27 -57.95 24.70
N GLY A 16 -33.21 -57.35 23.98
CA GLY A 16 -33.14 -56.02 23.45
C GLY A 16 -33.05 -54.98 24.58
N VAL A 17 -31.92 -54.31 24.66
CA VAL A 17 -31.79 -53.08 25.43
C VAL A 17 -31.72 -51.96 24.43
N VAL A 18 -32.76 -51.12 24.36
CA VAL A 18 -32.76 -49.85 23.63
C VAL A 18 -31.82 -48.94 24.41
N GLY A 19 -30.59 -48.86 23.98
CA GLY A 19 -29.60 -47.87 24.43
C GLY A 19 -29.90 -46.48 23.85
N PRO A 20 -29.62 -45.39 24.57
CA PRO A 20 -29.85 -44.05 24.08
C PRO A 20 -29.00 -43.84 22.83
N THR A 21 -29.62 -43.33 21.77
CA THR A 21 -28.93 -42.88 20.57
C THR A 21 -27.89 -41.84 20.95
N ALA A 22 -26.62 -42.17 20.87
CA ALA A 22 -25.53 -41.22 20.96
C ALA A 22 -25.74 -40.21 19.81
N GLN A 23 -26.13 -38.98 20.15
CA GLN A 23 -26.05 -37.86 19.23
C GLN A 23 -24.59 -37.80 18.75
N ALA A 24 -24.42 -37.99 17.45
CA ALA A 24 -23.13 -37.73 16.81
C ALA A 24 -22.72 -36.28 17.12
N GLY A 25 -21.73 -36.14 17.99
CA GLY A 25 -21.14 -34.84 18.29
C GLY A 25 -20.73 -34.22 16.97
N ALA A 26 -21.16 -33.01 16.70
CA ALA A 26 -20.72 -32.25 15.55
C ALA A 26 -19.18 -32.26 15.55
N GLU A 27 -18.57 -32.78 14.49
CA GLU A 27 -17.12 -32.70 14.29
C GLU A 27 -16.69 -31.23 14.48
N PRO A 28 -15.64 -30.96 15.27
CA PRO A 28 -15.15 -29.61 15.44
C PRO A 28 -14.76 -29.13 14.04
N LYS A 29 -15.42 -28.07 13.53
CA LYS A 29 -15.06 -27.39 12.29
C LYS A 29 -13.55 -27.15 12.38
N GLN A 30 -12.76 -27.74 11.49
CA GLN A 30 -11.33 -27.48 11.37
C GLN A 30 -11.18 -26.00 11.06
N HIS A 31 -10.95 -25.20 12.08
CA HIS A 31 -10.65 -23.79 11.92
C HIS A 31 -9.26 -23.70 11.24
N GLY A 32 -9.23 -23.27 9.98
CA GLY A 32 -8.00 -23.12 9.23
C GLY A 32 -6.99 -22.24 9.99
N LEU A 33 -5.72 -22.44 9.70
CA LEU A 33 -4.64 -21.62 10.25
C LEU A 33 -4.54 -20.27 9.50
N SER A 34 -4.14 -19.24 10.22
CA SER A 34 -3.73 -17.94 9.65
C SER A 34 -2.26 -17.70 9.95
N THR A 35 -1.58 -17.09 9.01
CA THR A 35 -0.20 -16.61 9.21
C THR A 35 -0.23 -15.30 9.99
N VAL A 36 0.64 -15.18 10.96
CA VAL A 36 0.80 -14.01 11.82
C VAL A 36 2.28 -13.78 12.06
N CYS A 37 2.73 -12.55 11.91
CA CYS A 37 4.02 -12.15 12.45
C CYS A 37 3.87 -11.95 13.95
N PHE A 38 4.49 -12.82 14.73
CA PHE A 38 4.50 -12.76 16.19
C PHE A 38 5.58 -11.81 16.69
N VAL A 39 5.17 -10.82 17.49
CA VAL A 39 6.06 -9.85 18.12
C VAL A 39 5.64 -9.69 19.58
N SER A 40 6.57 -10.04 20.49
CA SER A 40 6.34 -9.89 21.93
C SER A 40 6.50 -8.44 22.38
N ARG A 41 5.68 -7.97 23.32
CA ARG A 41 5.88 -6.65 23.96
C ARG A 41 7.18 -6.54 24.75
N GLN A 42 7.76 -7.67 25.16
CA GLN A 42 9.03 -7.72 25.90
C GLN A 42 10.25 -7.67 24.97
N HIS A 43 10.07 -8.10 23.72
CA HIS A 43 11.12 -8.16 22.70
C HIS A 43 10.55 -7.65 21.38
N PRO A 44 10.31 -6.32 21.26
CA PRO A 44 9.64 -5.72 20.08
C PRO A 44 10.48 -5.83 18.80
N ASP A 45 11.79 -6.01 18.92
CA ASP A 45 12.71 -6.12 17.79
C ASP A 45 12.83 -7.56 17.24
N ILE A 46 12.14 -8.53 17.87
CA ILE A 46 12.18 -9.94 17.43
C ILE A 46 10.84 -10.28 16.79
N GLU A 47 10.87 -10.49 15.49
CA GLU A 47 9.73 -10.88 14.69
C GLU A 47 9.86 -12.34 14.23
N ASN A 48 8.78 -13.12 14.38
CA ASN A 48 8.75 -14.53 13.96
C ASN A 48 7.40 -14.84 13.28
N THR A 49 7.46 -15.34 12.06
CA THR A 49 6.27 -15.86 11.38
C THR A 49 5.79 -17.14 12.02
N ILE A 50 4.52 -17.17 12.44
CA ILE A 50 3.87 -18.34 13.04
C ILE A 50 2.52 -18.63 12.38
N ARG A 51 2.04 -19.87 12.55
CA ARG A 51 0.70 -20.29 12.14
C ARG A 51 -0.21 -20.39 13.37
N VAL A 52 -1.33 -19.67 13.35
CA VAL A 52 -2.26 -19.57 14.49
C VAL A 52 -3.67 -19.97 14.03
N PRO A 53 -4.41 -20.77 14.80
CA PRO A 53 -5.83 -21.03 14.52
C PRO A 53 -6.61 -19.70 14.41
N ARG A 54 -7.40 -19.55 13.35
CA ARG A 54 -8.15 -18.30 13.06
C ARG A 54 -8.87 -17.67 14.25
N PRO A 55 -9.56 -18.45 15.11
CA PRO A 55 -10.26 -17.86 16.26
C PRO A 55 -9.36 -17.21 17.30
N TRP A 56 -8.05 -17.52 17.29
CA TRP A 56 -7.10 -17.03 18.28
C TRP A 56 -6.33 -15.79 17.81
N VAL A 57 -6.43 -15.47 16.51
CA VAL A 57 -5.66 -14.34 15.91
C VAL A 57 -5.97 -13.03 16.63
N GLU A 58 -7.24 -12.66 16.74
CA GLU A 58 -7.63 -11.39 17.38
C GLU A 58 -7.22 -11.32 18.86
N GLN A 59 -7.26 -12.44 19.58
CA GLN A 59 -6.78 -12.49 20.96
C GLN A 59 -5.27 -12.28 21.05
N LEU A 60 -4.51 -12.88 20.11
CA LEU A 60 -3.07 -12.73 20.01
C LEU A 60 -2.69 -11.27 19.74
N LEU A 61 -3.33 -10.66 18.73
CA LEU A 61 -3.08 -9.26 18.36
C LEU A 61 -3.31 -8.32 19.56
N ARG A 62 -4.43 -8.43 20.26
CA ARG A 62 -4.71 -7.60 21.46
C ARG A 62 -3.68 -7.71 22.58
N ARG A 63 -2.97 -8.82 22.69
CA ARG A 63 -2.03 -9.10 23.80
C ARG A 63 -0.56 -8.85 23.45
N THR A 64 -0.24 -8.69 22.18
CA THR A 64 1.13 -8.61 21.67
C THR A 64 1.28 -7.42 20.71
N LEU A 65 2.45 -7.26 20.10
CA LEU A 65 2.68 -6.33 19.00
C LEU A 65 2.58 -7.04 17.64
N SER A 66 1.97 -8.23 17.60
CA SER A 66 1.84 -9.04 16.40
C SER A 66 0.90 -8.41 15.36
N TYR A 67 1.05 -8.81 14.10
CA TYR A 67 0.20 -8.38 13.00
C TYR A 67 -0.07 -9.53 12.01
N LYS A 68 -1.09 -9.39 11.18
CA LYS A 68 -1.50 -10.42 10.21
C LYS A 68 -0.50 -10.52 9.07
N GLY A 69 -0.27 -11.72 8.58
CA GLY A 69 0.63 -12.04 7.48
C GLY A 69 2.01 -12.54 7.95
N GLU A 70 2.91 -12.73 6.98
CA GLU A 70 4.33 -13.00 7.25
C GLU A 70 4.98 -11.78 7.92
N CYS A 71 6.11 -11.96 8.59
CA CYS A 71 6.88 -10.83 9.08
C CYS A 71 7.34 -9.96 7.92
N ALA A 72 7.34 -8.66 8.15
CA ALA A 72 7.73 -7.70 7.13
C ALA A 72 9.24 -7.70 6.91
N ASP A 73 9.63 -7.47 5.66
CA ASP A 73 10.96 -7.05 5.31
C ASP A 73 10.97 -5.53 5.16
N TYR A 74 11.80 -4.84 5.95
CA TYR A 74 11.78 -3.39 6.04
C TYR A 74 12.82 -2.76 5.11
N GLY A 75 12.39 -1.76 4.36
CA GLY A 75 13.21 -0.90 3.52
C GLY A 75 13.73 0.33 4.26
N ALA A 76 13.91 1.42 3.52
CA ALA A 76 14.36 2.68 4.08
C ALA A 76 13.31 3.36 4.96
N SER A 77 13.78 4.28 5.81
CA SER A 77 12.94 5.11 6.68
C SER A 77 13.33 6.58 6.59
N ALA A 78 12.37 7.48 6.86
CA ALA A 78 12.58 8.91 6.96
C ALA A 78 11.72 9.51 8.06
N ASP A 79 12.17 10.59 8.67
CA ASP A 79 11.41 11.29 9.71
C ASP A 79 10.35 12.20 9.08
N LEU A 80 9.14 12.21 9.65
CA LEU A 80 8.06 13.11 9.26
C LEU A 80 7.13 13.35 10.47
N GLY A 81 6.81 14.63 10.74
CA GLY A 81 6.07 14.99 11.94
C GLY A 81 6.79 14.49 13.20
N ASP A 82 6.05 14.01 14.19
CA ASP A 82 6.59 13.41 15.42
C ASP A 82 6.86 11.89 15.28
N GLY A 83 7.11 11.41 14.06
CA GLY A 83 7.30 9.99 13.81
C GLY A 83 8.25 9.68 12.67
N LYS A 84 8.20 8.44 12.20
CA LYS A 84 9.06 7.93 11.15
C LYS A 84 8.24 7.09 10.17
N LEU A 85 8.35 7.43 8.89
CA LEU A 85 7.86 6.60 7.79
C LEU A 85 8.84 5.44 7.57
N THR A 86 8.36 4.24 7.34
CA THR A 86 9.20 3.07 7.01
C THR A 86 8.57 2.28 5.88
N ALA A 87 9.30 2.11 4.77
CA ALA A 87 8.88 1.20 3.71
C ALA A 87 8.91 -0.24 4.22
N TYR A 88 7.91 -1.04 3.85
CA TYR A 88 7.85 -2.45 4.22
C TYR A 88 7.26 -3.31 3.10
N THR A 89 7.62 -4.57 3.10
CA THR A 89 7.05 -5.58 2.21
C THR A 89 6.71 -6.84 2.99
N GLN A 90 5.68 -7.56 2.56
CA GLN A 90 5.36 -8.89 3.06
C GLN A 90 5.23 -9.84 1.86
N THR A 91 5.72 -11.07 1.99
CA THR A 91 5.68 -12.07 0.93
C THR A 91 5.21 -13.43 1.47
N THR A 92 4.72 -14.27 0.60
CA THR A 92 4.52 -15.70 0.87
C THR A 92 5.24 -16.46 -0.22
N GLY A 93 6.43 -16.96 0.10
CA GLY A 93 7.41 -17.40 -0.89
C GLY A 93 7.83 -16.20 -1.76
N GLU A 94 7.82 -16.37 -3.08
CA GLU A 94 8.16 -15.31 -4.05
C GLU A 94 6.99 -14.37 -4.38
N ARG A 95 5.80 -14.64 -3.84
CA ARG A 95 4.61 -13.83 -4.09
C ARG A 95 4.52 -12.68 -3.09
N PRO A 96 4.49 -11.41 -3.54
CA PRO A 96 4.21 -10.29 -2.66
C PRO A 96 2.76 -10.35 -2.16
N THR A 97 2.55 -10.05 -0.89
CA THR A 97 1.23 -9.93 -0.27
C THR A 97 0.92 -8.49 0.12
N SER A 98 1.96 -7.69 0.40
CA SER A 98 1.86 -6.27 0.71
C SER A 98 3.16 -5.57 0.35
N ILE A 99 3.06 -4.39 -0.27
CA ILE A 99 4.13 -3.39 -0.40
C ILE A 99 3.56 -2.11 0.16
N GLY A 100 4.21 -1.45 1.11
CA GLY A 100 3.61 -0.29 1.76
C GLY A 100 4.56 0.56 2.59
N VAL A 101 3.98 1.59 3.18
CA VAL A 101 4.59 2.41 4.22
C VAL A 101 3.88 2.14 5.54
N ALA A 102 4.66 2.02 6.62
CA ALA A 102 4.19 1.93 8.00
C ALA A 102 4.73 3.13 8.79
N PHE A 103 3.90 3.70 9.66
CA PHE A 103 4.30 4.84 10.48
C PHE A 103 3.46 4.89 11.77
N PRO A 104 4.02 5.35 12.90
CA PRO A 104 3.27 5.50 14.14
C PRO A 104 2.21 6.60 14.01
N ALA A 105 1.11 6.50 14.74
CA ALA A 105 0.08 7.53 14.76
C ALA A 105 0.62 8.91 15.21
N SER A 106 1.75 8.93 15.92
CA SER A 106 2.46 10.16 16.26
C SER A 106 2.92 10.98 15.05
N THR A 107 3.17 10.34 13.91
CA THR A 107 3.53 11.01 12.63
C THR A 107 2.48 12.06 12.24
N LEU A 108 1.19 11.82 12.55
CA LEU A 108 0.12 12.79 12.26
C LEU A 108 0.17 14.05 13.12
N ARG A 109 1.02 14.09 14.13
CA ARG A 109 1.32 15.29 14.94
C ARG A 109 2.62 15.91 14.47
N GLY A 110 2.76 17.22 14.66
CA GLY A 110 3.99 17.93 14.25
C GLY A 110 4.24 17.95 12.74
N LEU A 111 3.25 17.54 11.92
CA LEU A 111 3.34 17.72 10.47
C LEU A 111 3.46 19.22 10.15
N PRO A 112 4.36 19.61 9.24
CA PRO A 112 4.44 20.98 8.77
C PRO A 112 3.08 21.47 8.25
N SER A 113 2.71 22.71 8.62
CA SER A 113 1.44 23.35 8.21
C SER A 113 1.61 24.25 6.99
N ASP A 114 2.84 24.69 6.74
CA ASP A 114 3.17 25.60 5.64
C ASP A 114 3.86 24.82 4.52
N PRO A 115 3.81 25.30 3.27
CA PRO A 115 4.60 24.72 2.18
C PRO A 115 6.09 24.70 2.54
N PRO A 116 6.86 23.70 2.07
CA PRO A 116 8.30 23.66 2.32
C PRO A 116 8.99 24.86 1.65
N THR A 117 10.04 25.36 2.30
CA THR A 117 10.88 26.45 1.76
C THR A 117 12.18 25.94 1.11
N GLY A 118 12.29 24.62 0.91
CA GLY A 118 13.43 23.94 0.29
C GLY A 118 13.07 22.52 -0.11
N GLY A 119 13.89 21.93 -0.97
CA GLY A 119 13.60 20.60 -1.52
C GLY A 119 12.44 20.58 -2.53
N LEU A 120 12.03 21.75 -3.02
CA LEU A 120 10.99 21.90 -4.02
C LEU A 120 11.57 21.89 -5.44
N TRP A 121 10.71 21.61 -6.40
CA TRP A 121 10.97 21.75 -7.82
C TRP A 121 10.45 23.11 -8.25
N CYS A 122 11.36 24.10 -8.32
CA CYS A 122 11.00 25.50 -8.56
C CYS A 122 11.48 25.99 -9.92
N TYR A 123 10.73 26.95 -10.47
CA TYR A 123 11.08 27.70 -11.65
C TYR A 123 10.61 29.16 -11.50
N ASP A 124 11.53 30.12 -11.52
CA ASP A 124 11.24 31.57 -11.53
C ASP A 124 10.50 31.90 -12.84
N LYS A 125 9.17 31.93 -12.77
CA LYS A 125 8.26 32.05 -13.92
C LYS A 125 8.06 33.51 -14.33
N ASP A 126 8.08 34.43 -13.37
CA ASP A 126 7.89 35.86 -13.63
C ASP A 126 9.22 36.60 -13.87
N GLY A 127 10.35 35.96 -13.62
CA GLY A 127 11.70 36.49 -13.89
C GLY A 127 12.15 37.57 -12.91
N ASP A 128 11.59 37.58 -11.69
CA ASP A 128 11.95 38.58 -10.67
C ASP A 128 13.24 38.21 -9.90
N GLY A 129 13.79 37.01 -10.12
CA GLY A 129 15.01 36.50 -9.55
C GLY A 129 14.82 35.83 -8.19
N THR A 130 13.58 35.59 -7.78
CA THR A 130 13.20 34.81 -6.58
C THR A 130 12.17 33.77 -6.95
N GLU A 131 12.17 32.63 -6.28
CA GLU A 131 11.17 31.58 -6.49
C GLU A 131 10.11 31.68 -5.40
N ASP A 132 8.85 31.97 -5.75
CA ASP A 132 7.72 31.95 -4.83
C ASP A 132 7.27 30.50 -4.58
N PRO A 133 7.44 29.95 -3.36
CA PRO A 133 7.07 28.57 -3.05
C PRO A 133 5.60 28.23 -3.30
N MET A 134 4.70 29.22 -3.35
CA MET A 134 3.27 29.02 -3.53
C MET A 134 2.84 28.97 -5.00
N HIS A 135 3.61 29.63 -5.90
CA HIS A 135 3.18 29.82 -7.29
C HIS A 135 4.20 29.32 -8.31
N GLU A 136 5.44 29.12 -7.89
CA GLU A 136 6.57 28.80 -8.76
C GLU A 136 7.29 27.51 -8.36
N CYS A 137 6.74 26.77 -7.40
CA CYS A 137 7.27 25.50 -6.96
C CYS A 137 6.18 24.42 -6.95
N THR A 138 6.61 23.19 -7.21
CA THR A 138 5.80 21.98 -7.02
C THR A 138 6.50 21.02 -6.06
N GLY A 139 5.83 19.91 -5.74
CA GLY A 139 6.29 18.98 -4.73
C GLY A 139 5.91 19.44 -3.31
N GLY A 140 5.80 18.48 -2.44
CA GLY A 140 5.54 18.69 -1.02
C GLY A 140 6.78 18.35 -0.18
N TYR A 141 6.57 17.88 1.04
CA TYR A 141 7.62 17.30 1.86
C TYR A 141 7.92 15.88 1.36
N GLU A 142 8.92 15.74 0.49
CA GLU A 142 9.27 14.49 -0.19
C GLU A 142 10.16 13.58 0.66
N ASN A 143 9.80 12.29 0.70
CA ASN A 143 10.61 11.25 1.32
C ASN A 143 10.68 10.02 0.39
N ALA A 144 11.80 9.83 -0.28
CA ALA A 144 12.05 8.63 -1.09
C ALA A 144 12.53 7.49 -0.20
N LEU A 145 11.80 6.39 -0.19
CA LEU A 145 12.00 5.23 0.66
C LEU A 145 12.24 3.97 -0.18
N PRO A 146 13.49 3.65 -0.55
CA PRO A 146 13.81 2.39 -1.21
C PRO A 146 13.24 1.17 -0.46
N LEU A 147 12.66 0.23 -1.20
CA LEU A 147 12.33 -1.09 -0.69
C LEU A 147 13.60 -1.85 -0.34
N SER A 148 13.49 -2.89 0.49
CA SER A 148 14.68 -3.67 0.88
C SER A 148 15.38 -4.27 -0.34
N GLN A 149 16.69 -4.44 -0.25
CA GLN A 149 17.47 -5.09 -1.31
C GLN A 149 17.07 -6.55 -1.49
N GLU A 150 16.73 -7.24 -0.39
CA GLU A 150 16.32 -8.65 -0.42
C GLU A 150 15.02 -8.80 -1.22
N PHE A 151 14.01 -7.98 -0.92
CA PHE A 151 12.75 -7.98 -1.65
C PHE A 151 12.96 -7.73 -3.16
N ARG A 152 13.67 -6.67 -3.53
CA ARG A 152 13.93 -6.31 -4.93
C ARG A 152 14.72 -7.36 -5.70
N ARG A 153 15.50 -8.20 -4.99
CA ARG A 153 16.30 -9.27 -5.60
C ARG A 153 15.53 -10.59 -5.74
N THR A 154 14.54 -10.84 -4.89
CA THR A 154 13.88 -12.15 -4.76
C THR A 154 12.45 -12.20 -5.28
N VAL A 155 11.81 -11.03 -5.45
CA VAL A 155 10.42 -10.94 -5.89
C VAL A 155 10.37 -10.33 -7.29
N ASP A 156 9.73 -11.05 -8.20
CA ASP A 156 9.53 -10.60 -9.60
C ASP A 156 8.41 -9.56 -9.65
N THR A 157 8.77 -8.30 -9.39
CA THR A 157 7.86 -7.15 -9.43
C THR A 157 8.65 -5.89 -9.84
N PRO A 158 8.05 -4.97 -10.61
CA PRO A 158 8.76 -3.76 -11.03
C PRO A 158 8.95 -2.73 -9.91
N PHE A 159 8.27 -2.87 -8.76
CA PHE A 159 8.33 -1.88 -7.69
C PHE A 159 9.72 -1.79 -7.03
N THR A 160 10.27 -0.57 -6.95
CA THR A 160 11.65 -0.32 -6.49
C THR A 160 11.73 0.51 -5.21
N TYR A 161 10.90 1.56 -5.07
CA TYR A 161 10.85 2.44 -3.92
C TYR A 161 9.48 3.09 -3.78
N LEU A 162 9.24 3.70 -2.62
CA LEU A 162 8.11 4.59 -2.38
C LEU A 162 8.60 6.04 -2.33
N LEU A 163 7.81 6.96 -2.91
CA LEU A 163 7.95 8.39 -2.65
C LEU A 163 6.71 8.82 -1.84
N ILE A 164 6.94 9.39 -0.67
CA ILE A 164 5.87 9.90 0.18
C ILE A 164 5.96 11.42 0.20
N ASN A 165 4.92 12.09 -0.28
CA ASN A 165 4.77 13.54 -0.18
C ASN A 165 3.73 13.87 0.88
N TRP A 166 4.05 14.83 1.74
CA TRP A 166 3.09 15.48 2.61
C TRP A 166 2.74 16.85 2.04
N ASN A 167 1.47 17.06 1.76
CA ASN A 167 0.94 18.31 1.19
C ASN A 167 0.02 19.00 2.20
N PRO A 168 0.54 19.96 2.98
CA PRO A 168 -0.23 20.61 4.04
C PRO A 168 -1.41 21.44 3.54
N MET A 169 -1.33 21.96 2.32
CA MET A 169 -2.36 22.78 1.67
C MET A 169 -3.14 22.02 0.59
N GLY A 170 -2.72 20.77 0.30
CA GLY A 170 -3.16 20.09 -0.90
C GLY A 170 -2.52 20.67 -2.17
N HIS A 171 -3.05 20.29 -3.33
CA HIS A 171 -2.57 20.73 -4.65
C HIS A 171 -3.68 20.71 -5.71
N MET A 172 -3.33 21.01 -6.95
CA MET A 172 -4.22 20.98 -8.13
C MET A 172 -4.85 19.57 -8.35
N PRO A 173 -6.05 19.47 -8.98
CA PRO A 173 -6.88 20.57 -9.43
C PRO A 173 -7.63 21.28 -8.28
N PRO A 174 -7.90 22.59 -8.40
CA PRO A 174 -8.58 23.35 -7.35
C PRO A 174 -9.95 22.77 -7.03
N HIS A 175 -10.33 22.79 -5.75
CA HIS A 175 -11.60 22.27 -5.23
C HIS A 175 -11.74 20.74 -5.32
N VAL A 176 -10.67 20.02 -5.72
CA VAL A 176 -10.63 18.57 -5.75
C VAL A 176 -9.65 18.05 -4.68
N TYR A 177 -8.37 18.41 -4.78
CA TYR A 177 -7.31 17.90 -3.91
C TYR A 177 -6.70 18.95 -2.96
N ASP A 178 -7.41 20.04 -2.69
CA ASP A 178 -6.99 21.16 -1.83
C ASP A 178 -7.17 20.91 -0.33
N LEU A 179 -7.05 19.69 0.12
CA LEU A 179 -7.07 19.28 1.52
C LEU A 179 -5.70 18.73 1.95
N PRO A 180 -5.29 18.86 3.22
CA PRO A 180 -4.08 18.23 3.72
C PRO A 180 -4.10 16.71 3.48
N HIS A 181 -3.14 16.20 2.71
CA HIS A 181 -3.08 14.79 2.35
C HIS A 181 -1.66 14.29 2.12
N PHE A 182 -1.53 12.97 2.07
CA PHE A 182 -0.33 12.25 1.68
C PHE A 182 -0.51 11.71 0.27
N ASP A 183 0.49 11.91 -0.59
CA ASP A 183 0.66 11.19 -1.84
C ASP A 183 1.64 10.06 -1.60
N ILE A 184 1.23 8.85 -1.90
CA ILE A 184 2.01 7.64 -1.60
C ILE A 184 2.32 6.93 -2.91
N HIS A 185 3.35 7.40 -3.59
CA HIS A 185 3.76 6.84 -4.88
C HIS A 185 4.54 5.53 -4.67
N PHE A 186 4.17 4.52 -5.42
CA PHE A 186 4.87 3.24 -5.55
C PHE A 186 5.50 3.20 -6.93
N TYR A 187 6.78 3.48 -7.02
CA TYR A 187 7.49 3.63 -8.28
C TYR A 187 7.92 2.29 -8.88
N LEU A 188 7.76 2.17 -10.20
CA LEU A 188 8.17 1.04 -11.01
C LEU A 188 9.58 1.24 -11.60
N ASN A 189 9.98 2.49 -11.85
CA ASN A 189 11.29 2.86 -12.37
C ASN A 189 12.25 3.32 -11.26
N ASP A 190 13.48 3.62 -11.61
CA ASP A 190 14.48 4.06 -10.65
C ASP A 190 14.30 5.53 -10.24
N ASN A 191 14.61 5.84 -8.98
CA ASN A 191 14.51 7.20 -8.44
C ASN A 191 15.41 8.21 -9.21
N ALA A 192 16.50 7.75 -9.85
CA ALA A 192 17.35 8.61 -10.65
C ALA A 192 16.65 9.14 -11.92
N GLU A 193 15.77 8.33 -12.52
CA GLU A 193 14.97 8.73 -13.69
C GLU A 193 13.98 9.83 -13.32
N ARG A 194 13.26 9.64 -12.22
CA ARG A 194 12.36 10.66 -11.67
C ARG A 194 13.10 11.99 -11.41
N LEU A 195 14.26 11.91 -10.75
CA LEU A 195 15.06 13.10 -10.41
C LEU A 195 15.64 13.81 -11.65
N ALA A 196 15.63 13.18 -12.82
CA ALA A 196 16.06 13.80 -14.07
C ALA A 196 14.98 14.68 -14.71
N ILE A 197 13.72 14.62 -14.26
CA ILE A 197 12.62 15.45 -14.75
C ILE A 197 12.76 16.86 -14.18
N ARG A 198 13.10 17.81 -15.02
CA ARG A 198 13.56 19.16 -14.61
C ARG A 198 12.41 20.14 -14.48
N PRO A 199 12.51 21.12 -13.57
CA PRO A 199 11.61 22.27 -13.56
C PRO A 199 11.85 23.17 -14.77
N GLY A 200 10.84 24.00 -15.16
CA GLY A 200 10.92 24.90 -16.28
C GLY A 200 9.62 25.61 -16.62
N PRO A 201 9.56 26.32 -17.76
CA PRO A 201 8.46 27.26 -18.09
C PRO A 201 7.20 26.61 -18.63
N CYS A 202 7.17 25.30 -18.92
CA CYS A 202 6.01 24.64 -19.46
C CYS A 202 4.96 24.35 -18.37
N PRO A 203 3.72 23.92 -18.70
CA PRO A 203 2.66 23.65 -17.73
C PRO A 203 3.12 22.84 -16.52
N ALA A 204 2.56 23.13 -15.34
CA ALA A 204 2.95 22.57 -14.05
C ALA A 204 4.46 22.76 -13.70
N LEU A 205 5.08 23.83 -14.22
CA LEU A 205 6.46 24.24 -13.93
C LEU A 205 7.53 23.22 -14.38
N VAL A 206 7.26 22.44 -15.41
CA VAL A 206 8.19 21.46 -15.95
C VAL A 206 8.97 22.02 -17.15
N ASN A 207 10.20 21.54 -17.36
CA ASN A 207 10.99 21.82 -18.56
C ASN A 207 10.23 21.38 -19.83
N CYS A 208 10.30 22.17 -20.90
CA CYS A 208 9.47 21.92 -22.08
C CYS A 208 9.86 20.68 -22.91
N ASP A 209 11.11 20.23 -22.83
CA ASP A 209 11.50 18.96 -23.43
C ASP A 209 10.99 17.79 -22.59
N ASP A 210 11.07 17.92 -21.27
CA ASP A 210 10.57 16.94 -20.31
C ASP A 210 9.04 16.89 -20.34
N TYR A 211 8.36 18.04 -20.48
CA TYR A 211 6.91 18.08 -20.69
C TYR A 211 6.47 17.24 -21.90
N ARG A 212 7.21 17.29 -23.02
CA ARG A 212 6.89 16.46 -24.19
C ARG A 212 7.02 14.97 -23.90
N LEU A 213 8.02 14.57 -23.11
CA LEU A 213 8.14 13.17 -22.66
C LEU A 213 6.97 12.76 -21.73
N GLY A 214 6.58 13.64 -20.80
CA GLY A 214 5.42 13.39 -19.96
C GLY A 214 4.09 13.30 -20.72
N LYS A 215 4.01 13.92 -21.92
CA LYS A 215 2.83 13.86 -22.81
C LYS A 215 2.92 12.73 -23.84
N ASP A 216 4.02 11.98 -23.91
CA ASP A 216 4.09 10.70 -24.61
C ASP A 216 3.44 9.63 -23.71
N LEU A 217 2.15 9.39 -23.97
CA LEU A 217 1.32 8.55 -23.11
C LEU A 217 1.46 7.07 -23.49
N PRO A 218 1.40 6.17 -22.52
CA PRO A 218 1.33 4.73 -22.78
C PRO A 218 0.15 4.37 -23.67
N ASP A 219 0.31 3.31 -24.46
CA ASP A 219 -0.79 2.72 -25.23
C ASP A 219 -2.03 2.52 -24.32
N ALA A 220 -3.22 2.77 -24.86
CA ALA A 220 -4.48 2.70 -24.13
C ALA A 220 -4.72 1.35 -23.40
N LYS A 221 -4.08 0.26 -23.84
CA LYS A 221 -4.16 -1.04 -23.16
C LYS A 221 -3.45 -1.07 -21.81
N TYR A 222 -2.47 -0.18 -21.57
CA TYR A 222 -1.71 -0.05 -20.34
C TYR A 222 -2.28 0.98 -19.36
N VAL A 223 -3.34 1.70 -19.76
CA VAL A 223 -4.02 2.70 -18.91
C VAL A 223 -5.43 2.19 -18.62
N PRO A 224 -5.92 2.26 -17.37
CA PRO A 224 -7.33 1.96 -17.08
C PRO A 224 -8.27 2.90 -17.84
N ALA A 225 -9.38 2.38 -18.36
CA ALA A 225 -10.24 3.08 -19.33
C ALA A 225 -10.80 4.44 -18.87
N ASP A 226 -10.97 4.64 -17.56
CA ASP A 226 -11.55 5.87 -16.99
C ASP A 226 -10.50 6.92 -16.61
N TYR A 227 -9.22 6.60 -16.77
CA TYR A 227 -8.11 7.49 -16.44
C TYR A 227 -7.83 8.46 -17.58
N GLN A 228 -7.63 9.71 -17.25
CA GLN A 228 -7.40 10.80 -18.20
C GLN A 228 -6.16 11.61 -17.83
N ASP A 229 -5.47 12.07 -18.86
CA ASP A 229 -4.43 13.07 -18.76
C ASP A 229 -5.05 14.46 -18.62
N LEU A 230 -4.98 15.04 -17.44
CA LEU A 230 -5.44 16.39 -17.13
C LEU A 230 -4.31 17.43 -17.15
N ASP A 231 -3.22 17.14 -17.86
CA ASP A 231 -2.06 18.03 -18.01
C ASP A 231 -1.24 18.22 -16.72
N ALA A 232 -1.20 17.20 -15.90
CA ALA A 232 -0.50 17.17 -14.61
C ALA A 232 0.90 16.55 -14.72
N VAL A 233 1.74 17.10 -15.61
CA VAL A 233 3.16 16.71 -15.77
C VAL A 233 4.00 17.51 -14.79
N GLU A 234 4.51 16.88 -13.73
CA GLU A 234 5.27 17.57 -12.69
C GLU A 234 6.76 17.26 -12.73
N PRO A 235 7.65 18.26 -12.49
CA PRO A 235 9.08 18.02 -12.35
C PRO A 235 9.33 17.11 -11.13
N GLY A 236 10.32 16.23 -11.26
CA GLY A 236 10.64 15.28 -10.22
C GLY A 236 9.60 14.18 -9.95
N MET A 237 8.55 14.06 -10.78
CA MET A 237 7.51 13.03 -10.62
C MET A 237 7.13 12.35 -11.94
N GLY A 238 6.71 13.12 -12.95
CA GLY A 238 6.12 12.64 -14.20
C GLY A 238 4.69 13.13 -14.39
N ASN A 239 3.94 12.51 -15.30
CA ASN A 239 2.54 12.84 -15.57
C ASN A 239 1.60 12.00 -14.70
N HIS A 240 0.53 12.63 -14.20
CA HIS A 240 -0.49 12.01 -13.36
C HIS A 240 -1.76 11.78 -14.19
N LEU A 241 -2.09 10.50 -14.40
CA LEU A 241 -3.33 10.08 -15.05
C LEU A 241 -4.39 9.87 -13.97
N ILE A 242 -5.52 10.57 -14.10
CA ILE A 242 -6.51 10.75 -13.03
C ILE A 242 -7.84 10.09 -13.42
N ASP A 243 -8.42 9.34 -12.49
CA ASP A 243 -9.78 8.80 -12.62
C ASP A 243 -10.83 9.88 -12.40
N THR A 244 -11.30 10.49 -13.47
CA THR A 244 -12.31 11.56 -13.41
C THR A 244 -13.73 11.08 -13.05
N THR A 245 -13.93 9.77 -12.88
CA THR A 245 -15.17 9.19 -12.34
C THR A 245 -15.15 9.05 -10.81
N GLY A 246 -14.05 9.44 -10.17
CA GLY A 246 -13.93 9.47 -8.72
C GLY A 246 -15.00 10.36 -8.05
N PRO A 247 -15.38 10.04 -6.80
CA PRO A 247 -16.44 10.79 -6.10
C PRO A 247 -16.08 12.27 -5.92
N GLU A 248 -14.80 12.63 -5.78
CA GLU A 248 -14.29 13.99 -5.63
C GLU A 248 -14.51 14.85 -6.87
N PHE A 249 -14.57 14.25 -8.07
CA PHE A 249 -14.96 14.93 -9.31
C PHE A 249 -16.47 15.03 -9.48
N ASN A 250 -17.25 14.32 -8.67
CA ASN A 250 -18.71 14.27 -8.70
C ASN A 250 -19.38 15.00 -7.53
N GLY A 251 -18.66 15.92 -6.89
CA GLY A 251 -19.17 16.81 -5.84
C GLY A 251 -19.09 16.25 -4.43
N GLU A 252 -18.47 15.07 -4.23
CA GLU A 252 -18.15 14.59 -2.90
C GLU A 252 -16.81 15.17 -2.43
N ARG A 253 -16.63 15.22 -1.12
CA ARG A 253 -15.37 15.67 -0.54
C ARG A 253 -14.28 14.65 -0.76
N PHE A 254 -13.11 15.08 -1.21
CA PHE A 254 -11.91 14.24 -1.31
C PHE A 254 -11.57 13.59 0.03
N THR A 255 -11.35 12.29 0.01
CA THR A 255 -10.90 11.51 1.17
C THR A 255 -9.71 10.63 0.83
N HIS A 256 -9.75 9.98 -0.31
CA HIS A 256 -8.66 9.21 -0.92
C HIS A 256 -8.94 9.07 -2.42
N ALA A 257 -7.88 8.93 -3.20
CA ALA A 257 -7.93 8.67 -4.64
C ALA A 257 -6.86 7.65 -5.03
N TYR A 258 -6.83 7.23 -6.28
CA TYR A 258 -5.81 6.32 -6.81
C TYR A 258 -5.39 6.78 -8.20
N ILE A 259 -4.14 7.17 -8.33
CA ILE A 259 -3.54 7.77 -9.52
C ILE A 259 -2.63 6.76 -10.22
N TYR A 260 -2.45 6.91 -11.53
CA TYR A 260 -1.43 6.21 -12.32
C TYR A 260 -0.44 7.24 -12.83
N GLY A 261 0.85 7.05 -12.54
CA GLY A 261 1.90 7.87 -13.12
C GLY A 261 2.34 7.36 -14.48
N SER A 262 2.69 8.28 -15.37
CA SER A 262 3.28 7.92 -16.67
C SER A 262 4.43 8.83 -17.05
N TRP A 263 5.37 8.28 -17.85
CA TRP A 263 6.51 9.00 -18.38
C TRP A 263 7.08 8.26 -19.58
N ASP A 264 7.29 8.96 -20.72
CA ASP A 264 7.97 8.43 -21.91
C ASP A 264 7.39 7.06 -22.34
N ASP A 265 6.06 7.03 -22.64
CA ASP A 265 5.31 5.83 -23.06
C ASP A 265 5.20 4.71 -21.99
N GLU A 266 5.51 4.99 -20.71
CA GLU A 266 5.48 3.96 -19.66
C GLU A 266 4.65 4.36 -18.44
N ILE A 267 4.08 3.37 -17.74
CA ILE A 267 3.52 3.57 -16.38
C ILE A 267 4.70 3.54 -15.40
N THR A 268 4.87 4.60 -14.64
CA THR A 268 6.02 4.78 -13.75
C THR A 268 5.70 4.67 -12.28
N PHE A 269 4.46 4.91 -11.86
CA PHE A 269 4.04 4.73 -10.48
C PHE A 269 2.54 4.44 -10.34
N LEU A 270 2.19 3.89 -9.19
CA LEU A 270 0.81 3.78 -8.67
C LEU A 270 0.73 4.59 -7.38
N GLU A 271 -0.31 5.40 -7.22
CA GLU A 271 -0.34 6.38 -6.15
C GLU A 271 -1.71 6.43 -5.45
N PRO A 272 -1.86 5.80 -4.29
CA PRO A 272 -2.91 6.17 -3.35
C PRO A 272 -2.65 7.55 -2.76
N MET A 273 -3.54 8.50 -2.97
CA MET A 273 -3.61 9.77 -2.25
C MET A 273 -4.55 9.61 -1.07
N VAL A 274 -4.19 10.10 0.12
CA VAL A 274 -4.99 9.87 1.34
C VAL A 274 -4.98 11.11 2.23
N THR A 275 -6.15 11.65 2.56
CA THR A 275 -6.24 12.82 3.45
C THR A 275 -5.74 12.51 4.85
N GLN A 276 -5.14 13.51 5.50
CA GLN A 276 -4.78 13.43 6.93
C GLN A 276 -6.00 13.05 7.78
N GLU A 277 -7.17 13.61 7.45
CA GLU A 277 -8.42 13.33 8.16
C GLU A 277 -8.80 11.84 8.11
N TRP A 278 -8.53 11.16 6.98
CA TRP A 278 -8.76 9.72 6.89
C TRP A 278 -7.95 8.95 7.94
N PHE A 279 -6.63 9.18 7.97
CA PHE A 279 -5.75 8.52 8.95
C PHE A 279 -6.10 8.89 10.39
N GLN A 280 -6.45 10.16 10.64
CA GLN A 280 -6.94 10.56 11.97
C GLN A 280 -8.23 9.84 12.35
N GLY A 281 -9.11 9.56 11.38
CA GLY A 281 -10.35 8.80 11.58
C GLY A 281 -10.08 7.35 11.99
N LEU A 282 -9.08 6.70 11.39
CA LEU A 282 -8.64 5.35 11.78
C LEU A 282 -8.14 5.33 13.24
N VAL A 283 -7.28 6.28 13.59
CA VAL A 283 -6.72 6.38 14.97
C VAL A 283 -7.80 6.67 16.01
N LYS A 284 -8.80 7.50 15.67
CA LYS A 284 -9.93 7.84 16.55
C LYS A 284 -11.01 6.77 16.62
N GLY A 285 -10.94 5.73 15.76
CA GLY A 285 -11.97 4.69 15.65
C GLY A 285 -13.30 5.20 15.05
N THR A 286 -13.26 6.33 14.31
CA THR A 286 -14.42 6.85 13.56
C THR A 286 -14.46 6.34 12.11
N ARG A 287 -13.40 5.66 11.70
CA ARG A 287 -13.28 4.89 10.45
C ARG A 287 -12.68 3.53 10.76
N ASP A 288 -13.10 2.53 10.01
CA ASP A 288 -12.54 1.19 10.05
C ASP A 288 -11.40 1.03 9.02
N ASP A 289 -10.56 0.02 9.22
CA ASP A 289 -9.63 -0.47 8.21
C ASP A 289 -10.36 -0.75 6.90
N ALA A 290 -9.80 -0.29 5.79
CA ALA A 290 -10.44 -0.45 4.48
C ALA A 290 -9.43 -0.82 3.39
N CYS A 291 -9.93 -1.55 2.38
CA CYS A 291 -9.23 -1.80 1.15
C CYS A 291 -10.10 -1.39 -0.03
N PHE A 292 -9.51 -0.72 -1.00
CA PHE A 292 -10.17 -0.21 -2.19
C PHE A 292 -9.60 -0.87 -3.43
N SER A 293 -10.45 -1.29 -4.35
CA SER A 293 -10.00 -1.82 -5.63
C SER A 293 -9.39 -0.71 -6.48
N GLY A 294 -8.17 -0.92 -6.98
CA GLY A 294 -7.60 -0.11 -8.04
C GLY A 294 -8.16 -0.57 -9.39
N LYS A 295 -8.64 0.35 -10.24
CA LYS A 295 -8.98 0.03 -11.62
C LYS A 295 -7.73 -0.47 -12.32
N GLN A 296 -7.87 -1.49 -13.14
CA GLN A 296 -6.74 -2.18 -13.78
C GLN A 296 -6.69 -1.87 -15.28
N PRO A 297 -5.50 -1.71 -15.86
CA PRO A 297 -5.34 -1.72 -17.31
C PRO A 297 -5.64 -3.12 -17.86
N SER A 298 -5.88 -3.21 -19.18
CA SER A 298 -6.11 -4.49 -19.83
C SER A 298 -4.84 -5.33 -20.00
N ALA A 299 -3.67 -4.69 -20.01
CA ALA A 299 -2.35 -5.32 -20.11
C ALA A 299 -1.32 -4.52 -19.29
N TRP A 300 -0.16 -5.12 -19.05
CA TRP A 300 1.02 -4.48 -18.48
C TRP A 300 2.18 -4.64 -19.46
N LYS A 301 3.04 -3.63 -19.56
CA LYS A 301 4.17 -3.61 -20.51
C LYS A 301 5.25 -4.60 -20.13
N GLU A 302 5.41 -4.87 -18.85
CA GLU A 302 6.34 -5.84 -18.30
C GLU A 302 5.63 -6.96 -17.55
N SER A 303 6.20 -8.17 -17.57
CA SER A 303 5.72 -9.26 -16.71
C SER A 303 6.07 -8.99 -15.24
N GLY A 304 5.32 -9.59 -14.31
CA GLY A 304 5.59 -9.47 -12.89
C GLY A 304 4.34 -9.50 -12.01
N TRP A 305 4.52 -9.22 -10.72
CA TRP A 305 3.43 -9.13 -9.75
C TRP A 305 2.90 -7.71 -9.66
N TYR A 306 1.59 -7.52 -9.94
CA TYR A 306 0.90 -6.23 -9.87
C TYR A 306 -0.27 -6.26 -8.88
N PRO A 307 -0.49 -5.18 -8.10
CA PRO A 307 -1.56 -5.11 -7.11
C PRO A 307 -2.92 -4.87 -7.77
N THR A 308 -3.98 -5.34 -7.12
CA THR A 308 -5.37 -5.07 -7.55
C THR A 308 -6.11 -4.14 -6.61
N ARG A 309 -5.51 -3.77 -5.49
CA ARG A 309 -6.11 -2.89 -4.48
C ARG A 309 -5.04 -2.20 -3.64
N TYR A 310 -5.45 -1.14 -2.97
CA TYR A 310 -4.69 -0.54 -1.88
C TYR A 310 -5.49 -0.61 -0.59
N CYS A 311 -4.78 -0.63 0.55
CA CYS A 311 -5.38 -0.81 1.87
C CYS A 311 -4.84 0.20 2.86
N LEU A 312 -5.72 0.76 3.67
CA LEU A 312 -5.44 1.73 4.71
C LEU A 312 -5.85 1.13 6.06
N ARG A 313 -4.91 1.02 7.01
CA ARG A 313 -5.18 0.34 8.28
C ARG A 313 -4.52 1.04 9.46
N TYR A 314 -5.11 0.81 10.63
CA TYR A 314 -4.51 1.14 11.91
C TYR A 314 -4.34 -0.13 12.75
N ARG A 315 -3.10 -0.50 12.99
CA ARG A 315 -2.73 -1.61 13.89
C ARG A 315 -2.70 -1.08 15.32
N GLU A 316 -3.87 -1.00 15.97
CA GLU A 316 -4.06 -0.41 17.30
C GLU A 316 -3.06 -0.94 18.33
N ASN A 317 -2.77 -2.24 18.32
CA ASN A 317 -1.86 -2.90 19.25
C ASN A 317 -0.38 -2.45 19.12
N ARG A 318 -0.03 -1.80 18.00
CA ARG A 318 1.30 -1.26 17.68
C ARG A 318 1.32 0.27 17.62
N ASP A 319 0.17 0.93 17.71
CA ASP A 319 0.01 2.35 17.39
C ASP A 319 0.55 2.72 16.00
N GLU A 320 0.26 1.87 15.00
CA GLU A 320 0.86 1.92 13.68
C GLU A 320 -0.18 2.04 12.56
N LEU A 321 -0.07 3.08 11.76
CA LEU A 321 -0.81 3.24 10.50
C LEU A 321 -0.05 2.57 9.36
N THR A 322 -0.78 2.03 8.39
CA THR A 322 -0.22 1.50 7.15
C THR A 322 -1.04 1.92 5.94
N ALA A 323 -0.34 2.26 4.86
CA ALA A 323 -0.90 2.35 3.52
C ALA A 323 -0.13 1.39 2.62
N SER A 324 -0.83 0.50 1.91
CA SER A 324 -0.18 -0.58 1.17
C SER A 324 -0.92 -0.97 -0.10
N LEU A 325 -0.16 -1.38 -1.11
CA LEU A 325 -0.65 -2.12 -2.26
C LEU A 325 -0.76 -3.61 -1.90
N GLU A 326 -1.87 -4.23 -2.30
CA GLU A 326 -2.19 -5.62 -1.97
C GLU A 326 -2.97 -6.32 -3.09
N GLY A 327 -3.26 -7.61 -2.88
CA GLY A 327 -4.00 -8.41 -3.85
C GLY A 327 -3.20 -8.66 -5.12
N PHE A 328 -1.90 -8.91 -4.98
CA PHE A 328 -1.00 -9.11 -6.10
C PHE A 328 -1.37 -10.32 -6.94
N VAL A 329 -1.38 -10.11 -8.25
CA VAL A 329 -1.58 -11.11 -9.29
C VAL A 329 -0.41 -11.08 -10.26
N SER A 330 0.01 -12.24 -10.70
CA SER A 330 1.03 -12.35 -11.74
C SER A 330 0.45 -11.90 -13.08
N ARG A 331 1.20 -11.13 -13.82
CA ARG A 331 0.88 -10.66 -15.18
C ARG A 331 2.01 -11.04 -16.12
N GLU A 332 1.63 -11.44 -17.29
CA GLU A 332 2.56 -11.60 -18.41
C GLU A 332 2.67 -10.27 -19.16
N GLU A 333 3.78 -10.08 -19.87
CA GLU A 333 3.96 -8.97 -20.81
C GLU A 333 2.86 -9.02 -21.89
N GLY A 334 2.17 -7.89 -22.15
CA GLY A 334 0.99 -7.86 -23.01
C GLY A 334 0.95 -6.74 -24.07
#